data_c0aa6db2b21d911b24151306a0f7360b
#
_entry.id   c0aa6db2b21d911b24151306a0f7360b
#
_cell.length_a   1.000
_cell.length_b   1.000
_cell.length_c   1.000
_cell.angle_alpha   90.00
_cell.angle_beta   90.00
_cell.angle_gamma   90.00
#
_symmetry.space_group_name_H-M   'P 1'
#
loop_
_entity.id
_entity.type
_entity.pdbx_description
1 polymer ?
#
loop_
_entity_poly.entity_id
_entity_poly.type
_entity_poly.pdbx_seq_one_letter_code
_entity_poly.pdbx_strand_id
1 'polypeptide(L)'
;MGSHFDLTDSRFAGALMALNFAQAMEKYEPTLGLEVHVELNTNSKMFCSCATEFGGSPNTQTCPVCLGLPGALPVVNAKAIESTILIGLALNCSIAPYSRFARKNYFYPDMPKNFQTSQYDEPICVNGFLDVEIDTDEGPAKFRIEIERVHMEEDTGKSLHVGGSTGRIHGAEYSLLDYNRAGIPLVEIVTKIVPGTGKYAPQVARAYVTELRDILRSLGVSDVKMEQGSLRCDANVSLAPIGSGELGTRSETKNVNSLRSVERALFGEIERQANRLANGERVIQETRHFLEDTGLTRPGRSKEQAEDYRYFPEPDLVPVTPDAKWIEELRAKLPEKPSTRRKRLQAEWNVPDKEMTALINAELLDVVEETIALGAEPTRARTWWLGEISRLANEKEVEPTSLISSANLAEIIALIASGELTDKLARQVVEGVINGEGSPADVIAKRGLKVVSDDSALMVAIEAAIAAQPDTAERIRGGNIPAAGALIGAVMKATGGAADAAKVRELLLKHLGQA
;
A
#
# COMPACT_ATOMS: atom_id res chain seq x y z
N MET A 1 42.73 20.97 50.89
CA MET A 1 43.55 20.37 49.80
C MET A 1 42.61 20.01 48.69
N GLY A 2 42.48 20.89 47.70
CA GLY A 2 41.65 20.69 46.54
C GLY A 2 42.47 20.04 45.42
N SER A 3 42.09 18.88 44.99
CA SER A 3 42.67 18.26 43.79
C SER A 3 41.93 18.80 42.55
N HIS A 4 42.59 19.68 41.83
CA HIS A 4 42.19 20.02 40.49
C HIS A 4 42.32 18.75 39.60
N PHE A 5 41.19 18.26 39.10
CA PHE A 5 41.21 17.31 37.97
C PHE A 5 41.57 18.09 36.72
N ASP A 6 42.74 17.74 36.15
CA ASP A 6 43.21 18.29 34.89
C ASP A 6 42.47 17.65 33.73
N LEU A 7 41.58 18.43 33.06
CA LEU A 7 40.77 18.02 31.93
C LEU A 7 41.50 17.99 30.58
N THR A 8 42.86 18.02 30.60
CA THR A 8 43.70 18.04 29.39
C THR A 8 44.40 16.72 29.06
N ASP A 9 43.94 15.59 29.65
CA ASP A 9 44.53 14.29 29.32
C ASP A 9 44.05 13.83 27.92
N SER A 10 44.95 13.97 26.95
CA SER A 10 44.78 13.61 25.52
C SER A 10 44.46 12.13 25.27
N ARG A 11 44.38 11.31 26.30
CA ARG A 11 44.01 9.88 26.22
C ARG A 11 42.51 9.63 26.15
N PHE A 12 41.66 10.66 26.32
CA PHE A 12 40.19 10.56 26.20
C PHE A 12 39.60 11.30 25.01
N ALA A 13 40.42 11.82 24.09
CA ALA A 13 39.93 12.49 22.88
C ALA A 13 39.89 11.54 21.68
N GLY A 14 39.41 10.32 21.86
CA GLY A 14 38.87 9.54 20.76
C GLY A 14 37.45 10.09 20.47
N ALA A 15 37.35 11.08 19.59
CA ALA A 15 36.03 11.47 19.08
C ALA A 15 35.36 10.21 18.56
N LEU A 16 34.23 9.82 19.18
CA LEU A 16 33.40 8.72 18.71
C LEU A 16 33.16 8.94 17.21
N MET A 17 33.63 7.99 16.38
CA MET A 17 33.43 8.09 14.93
C MET A 17 31.92 7.96 14.64
N ALA A 18 31.33 9.04 14.15
CA ALA A 18 29.96 9.02 13.67
C ALA A 18 30.00 8.80 12.14
N LEU A 19 29.74 7.57 11.70
CA LEU A 19 29.60 7.22 10.29
C LEU A 19 28.18 7.55 9.84
N ASN A 20 28.04 8.22 8.71
CA ASN A 20 26.78 8.28 7.99
C ASN A 20 26.57 7.00 7.17
N PHE A 21 25.37 6.83 6.60
CA PHE A 21 25.01 5.64 5.84
C PHE A 21 26.01 5.32 4.70
N ALA A 22 26.42 6.32 3.91
CA ALA A 22 27.34 6.11 2.80
C ALA A 22 28.71 5.58 3.29
N GLN A 23 29.25 6.18 4.34
CA GLN A 23 30.50 5.74 4.98
C GLN A 23 30.37 4.35 5.64
N ALA A 24 29.20 4.02 6.15
CA ALA A 24 28.90 2.69 6.68
C ALA A 24 28.98 1.64 5.55
N MET A 25 28.40 1.94 4.39
CA MET A 25 28.38 1.03 3.23
C MET A 25 29.75 0.87 2.53
N GLU A 26 30.70 1.73 2.79
CA GLU A 26 32.10 1.55 2.36
C GLU A 26 32.86 0.52 3.20
N LYS A 27 32.39 0.23 4.41
CA LYS A 27 33.09 -0.64 5.39
C LYS A 27 32.37 -1.94 5.68
N TYR A 28 31.03 -1.91 5.63
CA TYR A 28 30.19 -3.01 6.06
C TYR A 28 29.20 -3.43 4.99
N GLU A 29 28.92 -4.71 4.95
CA GLU A 29 27.91 -5.30 4.08
C GLU A 29 26.67 -5.68 4.92
N PRO A 30 25.46 -5.22 4.54
CA PRO A 30 24.23 -5.59 5.22
C PRO A 30 23.69 -6.94 4.71
N THR A 31 23.13 -7.71 5.64
CA THR A 31 22.32 -8.88 5.36
C THR A 31 20.95 -8.67 5.96
N LEU A 32 19.90 -8.83 5.14
CA LEU A 32 18.51 -8.62 5.53
C LEU A 32 17.79 -9.93 5.83
N GLY A 33 16.73 -9.86 6.64
CA GLY A 33 15.69 -10.85 6.78
C GLY A 33 14.36 -10.12 7.03
N LEU A 34 13.31 -10.54 6.36
CA LEU A 34 11.99 -9.88 6.46
C LEU A 34 10.94 -10.89 6.89
N GLU A 35 10.12 -10.50 7.85
CA GLU A 35 8.97 -11.25 8.33
C GLU A 35 7.73 -10.38 8.13
N VAL A 36 6.79 -10.86 7.33
CA VAL A 36 5.57 -10.10 7.01
C VAL A 36 4.36 -10.87 7.49
N HIS A 37 3.55 -10.21 8.32
CA HIS A 37 2.31 -10.74 8.85
C HIS A 37 1.14 -10.10 8.12
N VAL A 38 0.19 -10.93 7.70
CA VAL A 38 -0.98 -10.54 6.91
C VAL A 38 -2.25 -11.05 7.55
N GLU A 39 -3.13 -10.18 8.01
CA GLU A 39 -4.48 -10.57 8.41
C GLU A 39 -5.31 -10.87 7.15
N LEU A 40 -5.96 -12.04 7.12
CA LEU A 40 -6.80 -12.44 6.01
C LEU A 40 -8.22 -11.86 6.16
N ASN A 41 -8.79 -11.40 5.05
CA ASN A 41 -10.14 -10.83 4.99
C ASN A 41 -11.26 -11.89 4.97
N THR A 42 -11.13 -12.93 5.78
CA THR A 42 -12.18 -13.94 5.93
C THR A 42 -13.37 -13.40 6.73
N ASN A 43 -14.58 -13.90 6.45
CA ASN A 43 -15.80 -13.49 7.17
C ASN A 43 -15.86 -14.03 8.61
N SER A 44 -15.02 -15.02 8.93
CA SER A 44 -14.97 -15.64 10.25
C SER A 44 -13.55 -15.89 10.69
N LYS A 45 -13.35 -16.04 11.99
CA LYS A 45 -12.05 -16.32 12.61
C LYS A 45 -11.46 -17.65 12.16
N MET A 46 -10.18 -17.86 12.52
CA MET A 46 -9.38 -19.01 12.10
C MET A 46 -9.98 -20.33 12.54
N PHE A 47 -10.52 -20.41 13.75
CA PHE A 47 -10.98 -21.65 14.38
C PHE A 47 -12.41 -21.60 14.89
N CYS A 48 -13.18 -20.56 14.62
CA CYS A 48 -14.56 -20.41 15.04
C CYS A 48 -15.37 -19.52 14.05
N SER A 49 -16.69 -19.44 14.26
CA SER A 49 -17.60 -18.66 13.41
C SER A 49 -17.77 -17.19 13.81
N CYS A 50 -17.01 -16.69 14.78
CA CYS A 50 -17.06 -15.27 15.14
C CYS A 50 -16.66 -14.39 13.96
N ALA A 51 -17.34 -13.26 13.81
CA ALA A 51 -17.03 -12.27 12.78
C ALA A 51 -15.61 -11.68 12.97
N THR A 52 -15.04 -11.19 11.88
CA THR A 52 -13.72 -10.54 11.82
C THR A 52 -13.83 -9.06 11.47
N GLU A 53 -15.04 -8.50 11.53
CA GLU A 53 -15.34 -7.13 11.15
C GLU A 53 -14.58 -6.12 12.01
N PHE A 54 -13.89 -5.19 11.36
CA PHE A 54 -13.12 -4.13 12.02
C PHE A 54 -14.04 -3.08 12.66
N GLY A 55 -13.67 -2.57 13.84
CA GLY A 55 -14.40 -1.48 14.49
C GLY A 55 -15.61 -1.88 15.31
N GLY A 56 -15.87 -3.18 15.49
CA GLY A 56 -16.91 -3.66 16.43
C GLY A 56 -16.67 -3.23 17.87
N SER A 57 -17.75 -3.13 18.67
CA SER A 57 -17.59 -2.83 20.12
C SER A 57 -16.70 -3.86 20.80
N PRO A 58 -15.84 -3.46 21.75
CA PRO A 58 -14.89 -4.37 22.39
C PRO A 58 -15.53 -5.64 22.94
N ASN A 59 -14.92 -6.80 22.69
CA ASN A 59 -15.32 -8.12 23.17
C ASN A 59 -16.73 -8.59 22.74
N THR A 60 -17.28 -8.06 21.64
CA THR A 60 -18.59 -8.49 21.09
C THR A 60 -18.48 -9.59 20.03
N GLN A 61 -17.27 -9.78 19.45
CA GLN A 61 -16.98 -10.79 18.44
C GLN A 61 -16.18 -11.96 19.05
N THR A 62 -16.66 -12.52 20.16
CA THR A 62 -15.97 -13.57 20.91
C THR A 62 -16.88 -14.74 21.21
N CYS A 63 -16.30 -15.94 21.32
CA CYS A 63 -17.03 -17.15 21.71
C CYS A 63 -16.13 -18.05 22.57
N PRO A 64 -16.66 -19.14 23.17
CA PRO A 64 -15.86 -20.07 23.96
C PRO A 64 -14.61 -20.63 23.25
N VAL A 65 -14.64 -20.81 21.94
CA VAL A 65 -13.49 -21.33 21.16
C VAL A 65 -12.35 -20.33 21.12
N CYS A 66 -12.59 -19.10 20.65
CA CYS A 66 -11.52 -18.09 20.55
C CYS A 66 -11.05 -17.59 21.92
N LEU A 67 -11.86 -17.75 22.98
CA LEU A 67 -11.46 -17.48 24.35
C LEU A 67 -10.78 -18.66 25.05
N GLY A 68 -10.70 -19.84 24.40
CA GLY A 68 -10.04 -21.02 24.95
C GLY A 68 -10.74 -21.61 26.17
N LEU A 69 -12.07 -21.54 26.25
CA LEU A 69 -12.80 -22.07 27.38
C LEU A 69 -12.77 -23.61 27.37
N PRO A 70 -12.74 -24.27 28.54
CA PRO A 70 -12.69 -25.72 28.65
C PRO A 70 -13.83 -26.39 27.88
N GLY A 71 -13.50 -27.41 27.07
CA GLY A 71 -14.46 -28.20 26.30
C GLY A 71 -14.82 -27.60 24.92
N ALA A 72 -14.33 -26.41 24.58
CA ALA A 72 -14.50 -25.84 23.26
C ALA A 72 -13.45 -26.40 22.29
N LEU A 73 -13.88 -26.87 21.11
CA LEU A 73 -13.01 -27.46 20.09
C LEU A 73 -12.89 -26.53 18.86
N PRO A 74 -11.67 -26.33 18.34
CA PRO A 74 -11.44 -25.51 17.14
C PRO A 74 -11.86 -26.27 15.87
N VAL A 75 -12.27 -25.50 14.84
CA VAL A 75 -12.48 -26.00 13.47
C VAL A 75 -11.82 -25.03 12.49
N VAL A 76 -10.91 -25.54 11.66
CA VAL A 76 -10.12 -24.72 10.73
C VAL A 76 -11.00 -24.05 9.69
N ASN A 77 -10.75 -22.77 9.44
CA ASN A 77 -11.38 -21.98 8.38
C ASN A 77 -10.83 -22.40 7.01
N ALA A 78 -11.65 -23.04 6.18
CA ALA A 78 -11.27 -23.51 4.84
C ALA A 78 -10.83 -22.36 3.91
N LYS A 79 -11.44 -21.17 4.06
CA LYS A 79 -11.06 -19.98 3.26
C LYS A 79 -9.67 -19.47 3.63
N ALA A 80 -9.28 -19.56 4.88
CA ALA A 80 -7.92 -19.22 5.32
C ALA A 80 -6.88 -20.17 4.70
N ILE A 81 -7.17 -21.48 4.64
CA ILE A 81 -6.30 -22.44 3.95
C ILE A 81 -6.18 -22.10 2.46
N GLU A 82 -7.31 -21.90 1.78
CA GLU A 82 -7.34 -21.53 0.36
C GLU A 82 -6.52 -20.26 0.09
N SER A 83 -6.73 -19.20 0.88
CA SER A 83 -6.01 -17.93 0.75
C SER A 83 -4.51 -18.10 0.97
N THR A 84 -4.10 -18.91 1.94
CA THR A 84 -2.67 -19.18 2.21
C THR A 84 -2.01 -19.95 1.06
N ILE A 85 -2.71 -20.94 0.47
CA ILE A 85 -2.21 -21.63 -0.71
C ILE A 85 -2.07 -20.70 -1.91
N LEU A 86 -3.07 -19.81 -2.14
CA LEU A 86 -2.99 -18.78 -3.20
C LEU A 86 -1.79 -17.85 -3.00
N ILE A 87 -1.54 -17.38 -1.77
CA ILE A 87 -0.36 -16.59 -1.43
C ILE A 87 0.93 -17.37 -1.76
N GLY A 88 1.02 -18.63 -1.30
CA GLY A 88 2.19 -19.46 -1.57
C GLY A 88 2.44 -19.67 -3.06
N LEU A 89 1.39 -19.96 -3.85
CA LEU A 89 1.49 -20.13 -5.30
C LEU A 89 1.93 -18.84 -6.00
N ALA A 90 1.40 -17.68 -5.59
CA ALA A 90 1.80 -16.38 -6.14
C ALA A 90 3.25 -16.00 -5.81
N LEU A 91 3.77 -16.51 -4.68
CA LEU A 91 5.16 -16.37 -4.24
C LEU A 91 6.07 -17.51 -4.72
N ASN A 92 5.62 -18.31 -5.69
CA ASN A 92 6.37 -19.43 -6.26
C ASN A 92 6.79 -20.50 -5.24
N CYS A 93 6.06 -20.64 -4.14
CA CYS A 93 6.31 -21.67 -3.14
C CYS A 93 5.89 -23.06 -3.63
N SER A 94 6.55 -24.07 -3.08
CA SER A 94 6.05 -25.45 -3.11
C SER A 94 4.98 -25.61 -2.03
N ILE A 95 3.84 -26.19 -2.39
CA ILE A 95 2.78 -26.51 -1.43
C ILE A 95 3.07 -27.88 -0.80
N ALA A 96 3.15 -27.91 0.52
CA ALA A 96 3.41 -29.15 1.25
C ALA A 96 2.22 -30.14 1.11
N PRO A 97 2.47 -31.41 0.82
CA PRO A 97 1.41 -32.40 0.72
C PRO A 97 0.78 -32.75 2.09
N TYR A 98 1.45 -32.35 3.15
CA TYR A 98 1.04 -32.53 4.54
C TYR A 98 1.52 -31.33 5.36
N SER A 99 0.63 -30.77 6.14
CA SER A 99 0.90 -29.69 7.10
C SER A 99 0.01 -29.86 8.32
N ARG A 100 0.48 -29.47 9.48
CA ARG A 100 -0.33 -29.50 10.70
C ARG A 100 -0.07 -28.27 11.55
N PHE A 101 -1.03 -27.95 12.39
CA PHE A 101 -0.91 -26.91 13.38
C PHE A 101 -0.17 -27.41 14.63
N ALA A 102 0.55 -26.50 15.26
CA ALA A 102 1.23 -26.69 16.53
C ALA A 102 0.86 -25.56 17.50
N ARG A 103 1.00 -25.82 18.77
CA ARG A 103 0.83 -24.82 19.83
C ARG A 103 2.16 -24.15 20.13
N LYS A 104 2.21 -22.82 19.94
CA LYS A 104 3.28 -21.93 20.39
C LYS A 104 2.89 -21.42 21.77
N ASN A 105 3.46 -22.00 22.82
CA ASN A 105 3.03 -21.71 24.18
C ASN A 105 3.72 -20.46 24.72
N TYR A 106 2.95 -19.49 25.14
CA TYR A 106 3.41 -18.32 25.89
C TYR A 106 2.25 -17.70 26.66
N PHE A 107 2.58 -17.07 27.80
CA PHE A 107 1.58 -16.49 28.69
C PHE A 107 1.60 -14.98 28.54
N TYR A 108 0.57 -14.44 27.88
CA TYR A 108 0.38 -13.01 27.77
C TYR A 108 -1.11 -12.66 27.87
N PRO A 109 -1.48 -11.50 28.45
CA PRO A 109 -2.88 -11.19 28.69
C PRO A 109 -3.78 -11.13 27.47
N ASP A 110 -3.22 -10.80 26.29
CA ASP A 110 -3.93 -10.74 25.00
C ASP A 110 -4.06 -12.11 24.32
N MET A 111 -3.50 -13.16 24.90
CA MET A 111 -3.60 -14.55 24.43
C MET A 111 -4.44 -15.37 25.42
N PRO A 112 -5.79 -15.43 25.22
CA PRO A 112 -6.68 -16.03 26.22
C PRO A 112 -6.49 -17.54 26.41
N LYS A 113 -5.96 -18.23 25.38
CA LYS A 113 -5.67 -19.68 25.42
C LYS A 113 -4.32 -20.01 26.06
N ASN A 114 -3.47 -19.02 26.33
CA ASN A 114 -2.07 -19.16 26.73
C ASN A 114 -1.16 -19.85 25.68
N PHE A 115 -1.63 -19.99 24.45
CA PHE A 115 -0.86 -20.43 23.30
C PHE A 115 -1.43 -19.80 22.04
N GLN A 116 -0.59 -19.63 21.04
CA GLN A 116 -0.97 -19.28 19.68
C GLN A 116 -0.90 -20.56 18.83
N THR A 117 -1.93 -20.80 18.03
CA THR A 117 -1.91 -21.90 17.06
C THR A 117 -1.17 -21.42 15.82
N SER A 118 -0.14 -22.17 15.40
CA SER A 118 0.77 -21.83 14.30
C SER A 118 1.12 -23.07 13.50
N GLN A 119 1.66 -22.90 12.28
CA GLN A 119 2.21 -23.96 11.46
C GLN A 119 3.74 -23.83 11.30
N TYR A 120 4.42 -23.27 12.28
CA TYR A 120 5.85 -22.98 12.21
C TYR A 120 6.70 -24.22 11.87
N ASP A 121 6.42 -25.36 12.50
CA ASP A 121 7.20 -26.59 12.33
C ASP A 121 6.92 -27.29 11.00
N GLU A 122 5.68 -27.27 10.53
CA GLU A 122 5.22 -27.97 9.33
C GLU A 122 4.38 -27.00 8.47
N PRO A 123 5.03 -25.97 7.88
CA PRO A 123 4.34 -24.95 7.12
C PRO A 123 3.71 -25.49 5.84
N ILE A 124 2.57 -24.92 5.46
CA ILE A 124 1.85 -25.33 4.25
C ILE A 124 2.56 -24.92 2.96
N CYS A 125 3.36 -23.82 2.97
CA CYS A 125 4.11 -23.37 1.80
C CYS A 125 5.58 -23.18 2.15
N VAL A 126 6.47 -23.67 1.29
CA VAL A 126 7.93 -23.64 1.51
C VAL A 126 8.70 -23.29 0.23
N ASN A 127 9.91 -22.78 0.41
CA ASN A 127 10.89 -22.59 -0.67
C ASN A 127 10.37 -21.80 -1.88
N GLY A 128 9.80 -20.61 -1.62
CA GLY A 128 9.35 -19.69 -2.64
C GLY A 128 10.40 -18.62 -2.99
N PHE A 129 9.98 -17.69 -3.83
CA PHE A 129 10.76 -16.47 -4.10
C PHE A 129 9.87 -15.36 -4.66
N LEU A 130 10.34 -14.13 -4.47
CA LEU A 130 9.79 -12.92 -5.09
C LEU A 130 10.93 -12.11 -5.70
N ASP A 131 10.85 -11.84 -7.00
CA ASP A 131 11.78 -10.95 -7.69
C ASP A 131 11.25 -9.51 -7.62
N VAL A 132 12.08 -8.59 -7.13
CA VAL A 132 11.81 -7.16 -7.06
C VAL A 132 12.79 -6.38 -7.92
N GLU A 133 12.37 -5.22 -8.42
CA GLU A 133 13.19 -4.34 -9.24
C GLU A 133 13.24 -2.96 -8.58
N ILE A 134 14.42 -2.38 -8.51
CA ILE A 134 14.63 -1.02 -8.00
C ILE A 134 15.49 -0.24 -8.97
N ASP A 135 15.33 1.07 -8.97
CA ASP A 135 16.24 1.97 -9.68
C ASP A 135 17.53 2.15 -8.86
N THR A 136 18.66 1.92 -9.51
CA THR A 136 19.99 2.14 -8.92
C THR A 136 20.74 3.22 -9.71
N ASP A 137 21.87 3.67 -9.19
CA ASP A 137 22.74 4.64 -9.88
C ASP A 137 23.25 4.13 -11.25
N GLU A 138 23.22 2.80 -11.44
CA GLU A 138 23.67 2.13 -12.67
C GLU A 138 22.49 1.73 -13.58
N GLY A 139 21.26 2.10 -13.19
CA GLY A 139 20.01 1.72 -13.85
C GLY A 139 19.18 0.70 -13.08
N PRO A 140 18.10 0.17 -13.67
CA PRO A 140 17.23 -0.79 -13.01
C PRO A 140 17.97 -2.09 -12.66
N ALA A 141 17.86 -2.52 -11.41
CA ALA A 141 18.45 -3.77 -10.91
C ALA A 141 17.38 -4.69 -10.30
N LYS A 142 17.55 -6.00 -10.52
CA LYS A 142 16.65 -7.02 -9.98
C LYS A 142 17.29 -7.75 -8.81
N PHE A 143 16.50 -7.93 -7.76
CA PHE A 143 16.89 -8.71 -6.58
C PHE A 143 15.89 -9.84 -6.36
N ARG A 144 16.41 -11.06 -6.19
CA ARG A 144 15.60 -12.21 -5.82
C ARG A 144 15.59 -12.36 -4.31
N ILE A 145 14.40 -12.30 -3.74
CA ILE A 145 14.16 -12.52 -2.32
C ILE A 145 13.59 -13.93 -2.16
N GLU A 146 14.40 -14.83 -1.61
CA GLU A 146 13.95 -16.20 -1.34
C GLU A 146 13.01 -16.22 -0.13
N ILE A 147 11.91 -16.97 -0.25
CA ILE A 147 10.92 -17.21 0.81
C ILE A 147 11.23 -18.56 1.46
N GLU A 148 11.46 -18.54 2.76
CA GLU A 148 11.65 -19.74 3.55
C GLU A 148 10.34 -20.52 3.66
N ARG A 149 9.29 -19.82 4.14
CA ARG A 149 7.97 -20.40 4.36
C ARG A 149 6.86 -19.35 4.34
N VAL A 150 5.66 -19.82 4.08
CA VAL A 150 4.40 -19.13 4.30
C VAL A 150 3.52 -20.05 5.13
N HIS A 151 3.08 -19.61 6.29
CA HIS A 151 2.31 -20.43 7.20
C HIS A 151 1.20 -19.65 7.90
N MET A 152 0.20 -20.40 8.36
CA MET A 152 -0.95 -19.81 9.06
C MET A 152 -0.69 -19.71 10.55
N GLU A 153 -1.21 -18.64 11.13
CA GLU A 153 -1.31 -18.38 12.55
C GLU A 153 -2.68 -17.80 12.89
N GLU A 154 -2.96 -17.60 14.14
CA GLU A 154 -4.07 -16.77 14.61
C GLU A 154 -3.52 -15.50 15.26
N ASP A 155 -4.19 -14.37 15.08
CA ASP A 155 -3.78 -13.13 15.73
C ASP A 155 -4.19 -13.13 17.23
N THR A 156 -3.51 -12.30 18.01
CA THR A 156 -3.77 -12.08 19.43
C THR A 156 -4.85 -11.03 19.65
N GLY A 157 -5.36 -10.90 20.88
CA GLY A 157 -6.20 -9.79 21.29
C GLY A 157 -5.45 -8.45 21.21
N LYS A 158 -6.16 -7.38 21.49
CA LYS A 158 -5.61 -6.03 21.55
C LYS A 158 -5.51 -5.57 23.00
N SER A 159 -4.33 -5.10 23.41
CA SER A 159 -4.11 -4.47 24.71
C SER A 159 -4.11 -2.96 24.56
N LEU A 160 -4.99 -2.28 25.30
CA LEU A 160 -5.05 -0.83 25.38
C LEU A 160 -4.54 -0.39 26.76
N HIS A 161 -3.43 0.32 26.80
CA HIS A 161 -2.84 0.81 28.05
C HIS A 161 -3.39 2.20 28.39
N VAL A 162 -4.03 2.32 29.55
CA VAL A 162 -4.71 3.54 30.03
C VAL A 162 -3.88 4.17 31.13
N GLY A 163 -3.79 5.50 31.12
CA GLY A 163 -2.89 6.27 31.99
C GLY A 163 -1.45 6.33 31.43
N GLY A 164 -0.66 7.25 31.95
CA GLY A 164 0.69 7.49 31.48
C GLY A 164 0.77 8.32 30.18
N SER A 165 1.93 8.94 29.95
CA SER A 165 2.15 9.84 28.81
C SER A 165 2.50 9.15 27.49
N THR A 166 2.70 7.84 27.47
CA THR A 166 3.29 7.13 26.32
C THR A 166 2.38 6.10 25.65
N GLY A 167 1.16 5.85 26.19
CA GLY A 167 0.26 4.79 25.70
C GLY A 167 0.85 3.36 25.82
N ARG A 168 1.85 3.16 26.68
CA ARG A 168 2.55 1.88 26.86
C ARG A 168 2.30 1.30 28.23
N ILE A 169 2.59 0.00 28.39
CA ILE A 169 2.45 -0.70 29.66
C ILE A 169 3.29 -0.06 30.78
N HIS A 170 4.48 0.46 30.46
CA HIS A 170 5.28 1.22 31.42
C HIS A 170 4.66 2.59 31.68
N GLY A 171 4.22 2.80 32.92
CA GLY A 171 3.54 4.00 33.36
C GLY A 171 2.02 3.98 33.14
N ALA A 172 1.46 2.92 32.60
CA ALA A 172 0.01 2.73 32.56
C ALA A 172 -0.54 2.36 33.95
N GLU A 173 -1.70 2.91 34.30
CA GLU A 173 -2.40 2.58 35.55
C GLU A 173 -3.08 1.20 35.43
N TYR A 174 -3.63 0.89 34.24
CA TYR A 174 -4.24 -0.40 33.95
C TYR A 174 -4.25 -0.64 32.43
N SER A 175 -4.58 -1.87 32.01
CA SER A 175 -4.76 -2.23 30.61
C SER A 175 -6.15 -2.82 30.39
N LEU A 176 -6.79 -2.41 29.30
CA LEU A 176 -8.02 -3.01 28.80
C LEU A 176 -7.65 -4.03 27.71
N LEU A 177 -8.34 -5.17 27.71
CA LEU A 177 -8.17 -6.22 26.73
C LEU A 177 -9.41 -6.31 25.85
N ASP A 178 -9.19 -6.29 24.52
CA ASP A 178 -10.21 -6.54 23.53
C ASP A 178 -9.84 -7.79 22.74
N TYR A 179 -10.66 -8.82 22.84
CA TYR A 179 -10.46 -10.11 22.18
C TYR A 179 -11.18 -10.22 20.83
N ASN A 180 -11.75 -9.13 20.30
CA ASN A 180 -12.36 -9.15 18.95
C ASN A 180 -11.35 -9.60 17.92
N ARG A 181 -10.07 -9.16 18.03
CA ARG A 181 -8.99 -9.57 17.13
C ARG A 181 -8.47 -10.99 17.39
N ALA A 182 -8.55 -11.50 18.62
CA ALA A 182 -8.03 -12.83 18.97
C ALA A 182 -8.66 -13.91 18.10
N GLY A 183 -7.84 -14.66 17.37
CA GLY A 183 -8.26 -15.70 16.45
C GLY A 183 -8.57 -15.24 15.03
N ILE A 184 -8.33 -13.98 14.65
CA ILE A 184 -8.35 -13.57 13.23
C ILE A 184 -7.29 -14.36 12.48
N PRO A 185 -7.60 -14.91 11.28
CA PRO A 185 -6.63 -15.63 10.49
C PRO A 185 -5.45 -14.73 10.10
N LEU A 186 -4.25 -15.17 10.46
CA LEU A 186 -3.00 -14.50 10.18
C LEU A 186 -2.10 -15.40 9.34
N VAL A 187 -1.40 -14.84 8.37
CA VAL A 187 -0.38 -15.51 7.58
C VAL A 187 0.95 -14.84 7.84
N GLU A 188 1.96 -15.62 8.19
CA GLU A 188 3.34 -15.15 8.30
C GLU A 188 4.14 -15.58 7.07
N ILE A 189 4.80 -14.63 6.41
CA ILE A 189 5.67 -14.81 5.25
C ILE A 189 7.09 -14.48 5.68
N VAL A 190 7.94 -15.50 5.72
CA VAL A 190 9.33 -15.37 6.21
C VAL A 190 10.29 -15.54 5.06
N THR A 191 11.20 -14.59 4.88
CA THR A 191 12.27 -14.68 3.88
C THR A 191 13.43 -15.49 4.43
N LYS A 192 14.21 -16.13 3.54
CA LYS A 192 15.58 -16.48 3.87
C LYS A 192 16.41 -15.20 4.03
N ILE A 193 17.64 -15.35 4.49
CA ILE A 193 18.59 -14.23 4.54
C ILE A 193 18.82 -13.69 3.12
N VAL A 194 18.87 -12.36 3.00
CA VAL A 194 19.04 -11.64 1.72
C VAL A 194 20.39 -10.94 1.74
N PRO A 195 21.46 -11.57 1.22
CA PRO A 195 22.77 -10.97 1.09
C PRO A 195 22.88 -10.15 -0.21
N GLY A 196 23.99 -9.44 -0.38
CA GLY A 196 24.38 -8.81 -1.65
C GLY A 196 23.56 -7.60 -2.06
N THR A 197 22.80 -7.01 -1.15
CA THR A 197 22.01 -5.81 -1.42
C THR A 197 22.83 -4.51 -1.32
N GLY A 198 23.95 -4.55 -0.60
CA GLY A 198 24.85 -3.41 -0.40
C GLY A 198 24.10 -2.15 0.08
N LYS A 199 24.44 -1.01 -0.47
CA LYS A 199 23.80 0.28 -0.14
C LYS A 199 22.31 0.35 -0.48
N TYR A 200 21.79 -0.60 -1.25
CA TYR A 200 20.38 -0.65 -1.65
C TYR A 200 19.50 -1.49 -0.71
N ALA A 201 20.07 -2.03 0.38
CA ALA A 201 19.32 -2.85 1.34
C ALA A 201 17.98 -2.24 1.78
N PRO A 202 17.88 -0.95 2.17
CA PRO A 202 16.62 -0.33 2.55
C PRO A 202 15.60 -0.25 1.41
N GLN A 203 16.05 0.09 0.19
CA GLN A 203 15.19 0.19 -0.99
C GLN A 203 14.69 -1.19 -1.43
N VAL A 204 15.53 -2.22 -1.37
CA VAL A 204 15.17 -3.61 -1.68
C VAL A 204 14.10 -4.10 -0.72
N ALA A 205 14.25 -3.85 0.58
CA ALA A 205 13.24 -4.22 1.57
C ALA A 205 11.89 -3.52 1.32
N ARG A 206 11.92 -2.22 1.04
CA ARG A 206 10.71 -1.47 0.68
C ARG A 206 10.05 -2.01 -0.60
N ALA A 207 10.84 -2.29 -1.63
CA ALA A 207 10.34 -2.84 -2.89
C ALA A 207 9.70 -4.23 -2.68
N TYR A 208 10.30 -5.07 -1.83
CA TYR A 208 9.74 -6.37 -1.46
C TYR A 208 8.37 -6.23 -0.79
N VAL A 209 8.25 -5.40 0.24
CA VAL A 209 6.97 -5.23 0.95
C VAL A 209 5.93 -4.58 0.03
N THR A 210 6.35 -3.68 -0.87
CA THR A 210 5.46 -3.06 -1.86
C THR A 210 4.88 -4.10 -2.83
N GLU A 211 5.74 -4.90 -3.47
CA GLU A 211 5.29 -5.92 -4.42
C GLU A 211 4.45 -7.01 -3.73
N LEU A 212 4.84 -7.40 -2.52
CA LEU A 212 4.08 -8.35 -1.71
C LEU A 212 2.68 -7.81 -1.39
N ARG A 213 2.57 -6.56 -0.94
CA ARG A 213 1.29 -5.88 -0.69
C ARG A 213 0.40 -5.89 -1.93
N ASP A 214 0.96 -5.56 -3.09
CA ASP A 214 0.23 -5.51 -4.34
C ASP A 214 -0.23 -6.91 -4.79
N ILE A 215 0.58 -7.96 -4.57
CA ILE A 215 0.19 -9.35 -4.79
C ILE A 215 -0.98 -9.75 -3.89
N LEU A 216 -0.88 -9.50 -2.58
CA LEU A 216 -1.92 -9.85 -1.61
C LEU A 216 -3.26 -9.15 -1.93
N ARG A 217 -3.19 -7.89 -2.35
CA ARG A 217 -4.37 -7.12 -2.81
C ARG A 217 -4.95 -7.72 -4.08
N SER A 218 -4.13 -8.04 -5.08
CA SER A 218 -4.61 -8.61 -6.35
C SER A 218 -5.24 -9.99 -6.19
N LEU A 219 -4.81 -10.76 -5.18
CA LEU A 219 -5.42 -12.02 -4.78
C LEU A 219 -6.76 -11.83 -4.04
N GLY A 220 -7.06 -10.62 -3.56
CA GLY A 220 -8.25 -10.33 -2.77
C GLY A 220 -8.25 -11.01 -1.40
N VAL A 221 -7.08 -11.35 -0.84
CA VAL A 221 -6.96 -12.13 0.42
C VAL A 221 -6.80 -11.26 1.66
N SER A 222 -6.50 -9.97 1.51
CA SER A 222 -6.32 -9.00 2.60
C SER A 222 -6.57 -7.59 2.08
N ASP A 223 -6.95 -6.67 2.96
CA ASP A 223 -7.02 -5.23 2.67
C ASP A 223 -5.66 -4.54 2.74
N VAL A 224 -4.66 -5.23 3.26
CA VAL A 224 -3.22 -4.86 3.32
C VAL A 224 -2.94 -3.45 3.88
N LYS A 225 -3.72 -3.00 4.85
CA LYS A 225 -3.61 -1.68 5.49
C LYS A 225 -2.61 -1.71 6.64
N MET A 226 -1.42 -1.18 6.41
CA MET A 226 -0.36 -1.15 7.44
C MET A 226 -0.75 -0.28 8.64
N GLU A 227 -1.46 0.81 8.43
CA GLU A 227 -1.93 1.74 9.48
C GLU A 227 -3.01 1.12 10.39
N GLN A 228 -3.76 0.13 9.89
CA GLN A 228 -4.75 -0.62 10.66
C GLN A 228 -4.17 -1.90 11.25
N GLY A 229 -2.96 -2.29 10.83
CA GLY A 229 -2.23 -3.47 11.32
C GLY A 229 -2.57 -4.76 10.60
N SER A 230 -3.36 -4.73 9.51
CA SER A 230 -3.64 -5.91 8.69
C SER A 230 -2.46 -6.34 7.81
N LEU A 231 -1.46 -5.48 7.63
CA LEU A 231 -0.16 -5.81 7.09
C LEU A 231 0.92 -5.25 8.02
N ARG A 232 1.80 -6.11 8.53
CA ARG A 232 2.90 -5.75 9.43
C ARG A 232 4.20 -6.30 8.87
N CYS A 233 5.29 -5.56 8.99
CA CYS A 233 6.62 -6.00 8.57
C CYS A 233 7.61 -5.83 9.71
N ASP A 234 8.27 -6.91 10.08
CA ASP A 234 9.41 -6.92 10.98
C ASP A 234 10.69 -7.05 10.14
N ALA A 235 11.59 -6.09 10.27
CA ALA A 235 12.83 -6.05 9.50
C ALA A 235 14.02 -6.45 10.36
N ASN A 236 14.70 -7.51 9.96
CA ASN A 236 15.95 -7.97 10.54
C ASN A 236 17.12 -7.46 9.69
N VAL A 237 18.15 -6.93 10.33
CA VAL A 237 19.39 -6.55 9.64
C VAL A 237 20.60 -6.87 10.51
N SER A 238 21.69 -7.31 9.87
CA SER A 238 23.00 -7.45 10.45
C SER A 238 24.06 -6.85 9.55
N LEU A 239 25.15 -6.36 10.11
CA LEU A 239 26.31 -5.85 9.38
C LEU A 239 27.55 -6.70 9.66
N ALA A 240 28.29 -7.02 8.61
CA ALA A 240 29.60 -7.64 8.68
C ALA A 240 30.62 -6.81 7.89
N PRO A 241 31.93 -6.85 8.21
CA PRO A 241 32.95 -6.21 7.38
C PRO A 241 32.91 -6.74 5.95
N ILE A 242 33.03 -5.87 4.95
CA ILE A 242 33.03 -6.25 3.53
C ILE A 242 34.12 -7.31 3.29
N GLY A 243 33.72 -8.40 2.61
CA GLY A 243 34.63 -9.49 2.24
C GLY A 243 35.01 -10.43 3.39
N SER A 244 34.40 -10.29 4.58
CA SER A 244 34.66 -11.22 5.70
C SER A 244 34.07 -12.62 5.47
N GLY A 245 32.99 -12.71 4.69
CA GLY A 245 32.24 -13.96 4.51
C GLY A 245 31.45 -14.41 5.75
N GLU A 246 31.42 -13.59 6.80
CA GLU A 246 30.73 -13.87 8.06
C GLU A 246 29.38 -13.14 8.12
N LEU A 247 28.45 -13.67 8.92
CA LEU A 247 27.20 -12.97 9.25
C LEU A 247 27.42 -12.16 10.53
N GLY A 248 26.98 -10.91 10.50
CA GLY A 248 26.96 -10.06 11.68
C GLY A 248 25.84 -10.46 12.66
N THR A 249 25.87 -9.86 13.85
CA THR A 249 24.78 -10.01 14.83
C THR A 249 23.55 -9.23 14.38
N ARG A 250 22.42 -9.90 14.24
CA ARG A 250 21.16 -9.29 13.80
C ARG A 250 20.47 -8.50 14.91
N SER A 251 19.78 -7.44 14.53
CA SER A 251 18.72 -6.83 15.32
C SER A 251 17.40 -6.87 14.51
N GLU A 252 16.31 -7.04 15.23
CA GLU A 252 14.96 -7.05 14.69
C GLU A 252 14.33 -5.68 14.94
N THR A 253 13.82 -5.03 13.89
CA THR A 253 13.11 -3.75 14.02
C THR A 253 11.62 -3.95 13.82
N LYS A 254 10.85 -3.62 14.86
CA LYS A 254 9.39 -3.69 14.91
C LYS A 254 8.73 -2.32 14.90
N ASN A 255 7.41 -2.28 14.79
CA ASN A 255 6.60 -1.07 14.78
C ASN A 255 6.83 -0.22 13.53
N VAL A 256 6.87 -0.88 12.39
CA VAL A 256 7.04 -0.28 11.08
C VAL A 256 5.66 -0.23 10.40
N ASN A 257 5.04 0.94 10.38
CA ASN A 257 3.62 1.10 10.03
C ASN A 257 3.37 1.66 8.63
N SER A 258 4.42 1.77 7.80
CA SER A 258 4.30 2.20 6.41
C SER A 258 5.46 1.68 5.56
N LEU A 259 5.29 1.65 4.25
CA LEU A 259 6.36 1.29 3.31
C LEU A 259 7.59 2.21 3.43
N ARG A 260 7.36 3.50 3.66
CA ARG A 260 8.42 4.47 3.88
C ARG A 260 9.17 4.20 5.20
N SER A 261 8.44 3.77 6.21
CA SER A 261 9.03 3.45 7.51
C SER A 261 9.90 2.21 7.46
N VAL A 262 9.62 1.21 6.59
CA VAL A 262 10.52 0.06 6.35
C VAL A 262 11.90 0.53 5.90
N GLU A 263 11.93 1.40 4.90
CA GLU A 263 13.18 1.95 4.35
C GLU A 263 13.92 2.79 5.41
N ARG A 264 13.23 3.72 6.08
CA ARG A 264 13.82 4.60 7.11
C ARG A 264 14.35 3.84 8.32
N ALA A 265 13.62 2.81 8.76
CA ALA A 265 14.01 1.98 9.89
C ALA A 265 15.32 1.24 9.61
N LEU A 266 15.48 0.70 8.40
CA LEU A 266 16.70 0.03 7.97
C LEU A 266 17.86 1.01 7.81
N PHE A 267 17.65 2.20 7.26
CA PHE A 267 18.67 3.24 7.21
C PHE A 267 19.21 3.55 8.61
N GLY A 268 18.33 3.89 9.55
CA GLY A 268 18.73 4.24 10.92
C GLY A 268 19.40 3.08 11.66
N GLU A 269 18.93 1.85 11.45
CA GLU A 269 19.49 0.68 12.13
C GLU A 269 20.86 0.30 11.56
N ILE A 270 21.06 0.40 10.26
CA ILE A 270 22.37 0.20 9.59
C ILE A 270 23.40 1.23 10.11
N GLU A 271 23.03 2.52 10.14
CA GLU A 271 23.90 3.56 10.69
C GLU A 271 24.25 3.29 12.17
N ARG A 272 23.27 2.89 12.97
CA ARG A 272 23.49 2.56 14.38
C ARG A 272 24.47 1.41 14.56
N GLN A 273 24.28 0.30 13.84
CA GLN A 273 25.15 -0.86 13.92
C GLN A 273 26.57 -0.53 13.44
N ALA A 274 26.71 0.19 12.31
CA ALA A 274 27.98 0.60 11.77
C ALA A 274 28.76 1.47 12.77
N ASN A 275 28.08 2.40 13.44
CA ASN A 275 28.70 3.26 14.45
C ASN A 275 29.18 2.45 15.67
N ARG A 276 28.41 1.48 16.15
CA ARG A 276 28.85 0.59 17.23
C ARG A 276 30.11 -0.20 16.83
N LEU A 277 30.08 -0.83 15.65
CA LEU A 277 31.20 -1.64 15.15
C LEU A 277 32.46 -0.78 14.92
N ALA A 278 32.32 0.43 14.36
CA ALA A 278 33.43 1.35 14.13
C ALA A 278 34.09 1.84 15.43
N ASN A 279 33.34 1.90 16.52
CA ASN A 279 33.83 2.25 17.85
C ASN A 279 34.32 1.04 18.68
N GLY A 280 34.43 -0.15 18.06
CA GLY A 280 34.87 -1.39 18.73
C GLY A 280 33.85 -2.01 19.64
N GLU A 281 32.59 -1.57 19.58
CA GLU A 281 31.48 -2.12 20.34
C GLU A 281 30.85 -3.32 19.60
N ARG A 282 30.25 -4.23 20.37
CA ARG A 282 29.48 -5.34 19.78
C ARG A 282 28.03 -4.94 19.56
N VAL A 283 27.45 -5.37 18.43
CA VAL A 283 26.02 -5.37 18.24
C VAL A 283 25.41 -6.47 19.11
N ILE A 284 24.32 -6.17 19.79
CA ILE A 284 23.59 -7.14 20.65
C ILE A 284 22.36 -7.60 19.87
N GLN A 285 22.06 -8.90 19.93
CA GLN A 285 20.83 -9.45 19.37
C GLN A 285 19.66 -9.01 20.22
N GLU A 286 18.87 -8.10 19.70
CA GLU A 286 17.73 -7.50 20.40
C GLU A 286 16.60 -7.14 19.44
N THR A 287 15.38 -7.06 19.98
CA THR A 287 14.26 -6.42 19.31
C THR A 287 14.31 -4.92 19.57
N ARG A 288 14.15 -4.12 18.53
CA ARG A 288 14.13 -2.66 18.57
C ARG A 288 12.80 -2.14 18.03
N HIS A 289 12.37 -0.99 18.53
CA HIS A 289 11.15 -0.33 18.05
C HIS A 289 11.51 0.90 17.24
N PHE A 290 10.99 1.00 16.04
CA PHE A 290 11.14 2.19 15.21
C PHE A 290 10.34 3.36 15.78
N LEU A 291 10.92 4.56 15.73
CA LEU A 291 10.31 5.82 16.14
C LEU A 291 10.12 6.68 14.90
N GLU A 292 8.87 6.80 14.46
CA GLU A 292 8.51 7.49 13.22
C GLU A 292 8.98 8.96 13.20
N ASP A 293 8.85 9.66 14.33
CA ASP A 293 9.18 11.08 14.46
C ASP A 293 10.67 11.37 14.23
N THR A 294 11.53 10.49 14.75
CA THR A 294 12.99 10.69 14.72
C THR A 294 13.70 9.90 13.64
N GLY A 295 13.08 8.83 13.12
CA GLY A 295 13.72 7.87 12.21
C GLY A 295 14.75 6.96 12.90
N LEU A 296 14.79 6.96 14.24
CA LEU A 296 15.70 6.15 15.04
C LEU A 296 15.01 4.90 15.58
N THR A 297 15.80 3.95 16.03
CA THR A 297 15.33 2.79 16.76
C THR A 297 15.70 2.88 18.24
N ARG A 298 14.83 2.36 19.11
CA ARG A 298 15.14 2.22 20.54
C ARG A 298 15.09 0.75 20.95
N PRO A 299 15.89 0.33 21.94
CA PRO A 299 15.85 -1.05 22.44
C PRO A 299 14.45 -1.40 22.96
N GLY A 300 13.99 -2.60 22.61
CA GLY A 300 12.87 -3.28 23.24
C GLY A 300 13.35 -4.12 24.44
N ARG A 301 12.69 -5.26 24.65
CA ARG A 301 13.19 -6.25 25.62
C ARG A 301 14.45 -6.93 25.08
N SER A 302 15.47 -7.07 25.88
CA SER A 302 16.62 -7.90 25.52
C SER A 302 16.17 -9.37 25.46
N LYS A 303 16.49 -10.07 24.37
CA LYS A 303 16.32 -11.52 24.28
C LYS A 303 17.52 -12.22 24.95
N GLU A 304 17.72 -12.00 26.24
CA GLU A 304 18.75 -12.74 27.00
C GLU A 304 18.38 -14.22 27.20
N GLN A 305 17.12 -14.57 26.98
CA GLN A 305 16.65 -15.94 26.94
C GLN A 305 15.81 -16.12 25.68
N ALA A 306 16.25 -17.01 24.78
CA ALA A 306 15.38 -17.52 23.73
C ALA A 306 14.17 -18.14 24.45
N GLU A 307 12.99 -17.54 24.30
CA GLU A 307 11.77 -18.08 24.87
C GLU A 307 11.58 -19.46 24.24
N ASP A 308 11.67 -20.50 25.05
CA ASP A 308 11.30 -21.87 24.64
C ASP A 308 9.77 -21.94 24.60
N TYR A 309 9.22 -21.76 23.39
CA TYR A 309 7.78 -21.84 23.18
C TYR A 309 7.22 -23.25 23.31
N ARG A 310 8.07 -24.26 23.50
CA ARG A 310 7.66 -25.65 23.70
C ARG A 310 6.61 -26.10 22.69
N TYR A 311 6.94 -25.91 21.41
CA TYR A 311 6.06 -26.32 20.33
C TYR A 311 5.68 -27.79 20.44
N PHE A 312 4.39 -28.10 20.28
CA PHE A 312 3.89 -29.46 20.10
C PHE A 312 2.67 -29.43 19.18
N PRO A 313 2.36 -30.56 18.51
CA PRO A 313 1.21 -30.62 17.60
C PRO A 313 -0.09 -30.27 18.30
N GLU A 314 -0.94 -29.47 17.63
CA GLU A 314 -2.29 -29.17 18.11
C GLU A 314 -3.17 -30.42 18.04
N PRO A 315 -3.55 -31.03 19.16
CA PRO A 315 -4.23 -32.33 19.17
C PRO A 315 -5.67 -32.26 18.68
N ASP A 316 -6.28 -31.08 18.73
CA ASP A 316 -7.69 -30.89 18.41
C ASP A 316 -7.92 -30.52 16.92
N LEU A 317 -6.85 -30.41 16.13
CA LEU A 317 -6.92 -30.11 14.71
C LEU A 317 -6.38 -31.27 13.86
N VAL A 318 -7.10 -31.62 12.81
CA VAL A 318 -6.62 -32.60 11.82
C VAL A 318 -5.57 -31.96 10.92
N PRO A 319 -4.62 -32.75 10.37
CA PRO A 319 -3.67 -32.26 9.39
C PRO A 319 -4.35 -31.70 8.14
N VAL A 320 -3.69 -30.71 7.52
CA VAL A 320 -4.09 -30.14 6.24
C VAL A 320 -3.33 -30.88 5.13
N THR A 321 -4.07 -31.54 4.24
CA THR A 321 -3.49 -32.36 3.16
C THR A 321 -4.10 -31.96 1.81
N PRO A 322 -3.67 -30.82 1.21
CA PRO A 322 -4.21 -30.36 -0.06
C PRO A 322 -3.84 -31.33 -1.17
N ASP A 323 -4.84 -31.76 -1.95
CA ASP A 323 -4.58 -32.62 -3.09
C ASP A 323 -4.09 -31.82 -4.32
N ALA A 324 -3.44 -32.52 -5.26
CA ALA A 324 -2.85 -31.91 -6.44
C ALA A 324 -3.90 -31.24 -7.34
N LYS A 325 -5.12 -31.78 -7.41
CA LYS A 325 -6.21 -31.23 -8.24
C LYS A 325 -6.66 -29.87 -7.68
N TRP A 326 -6.87 -29.77 -6.39
CA TRP A 326 -7.25 -28.51 -5.74
C TRP A 326 -6.15 -27.45 -5.88
N ILE A 327 -4.86 -27.84 -5.72
CA ILE A 327 -3.74 -26.93 -5.94
C ILE A 327 -3.75 -26.36 -7.37
N GLU A 328 -3.98 -27.20 -8.40
CA GLU A 328 -4.03 -26.74 -9.79
C GLU A 328 -5.28 -25.87 -10.07
N GLU A 329 -6.42 -26.18 -9.46
CA GLU A 329 -7.61 -25.33 -9.52
C GLU A 329 -7.35 -23.93 -8.92
N LEU A 330 -6.59 -23.87 -7.82
CA LEU A 330 -6.18 -22.59 -7.20
C LEU A 330 -5.13 -21.86 -8.06
N ARG A 331 -4.18 -22.60 -8.64
CA ARG A 331 -3.19 -22.02 -9.57
C ARG A 331 -3.84 -21.35 -10.77
N ALA A 332 -4.88 -21.96 -11.31
CA ALA A 332 -5.65 -21.41 -12.43
C ALA A 332 -6.43 -20.13 -12.08
N LYS A 333 -6.66 -19.85 -10.80
CA LYS A 333 -7.32 -18.63 -10.31
C LYS A 333 -6.36 -17.46 -10.07
N LEU A 334 -5.04 -17.69 -10.18
CA LEU A 334 -4.08 -16.62 -9.95
C LEU A 334 -4.26 -15.49 -10.97
N PRO A 335 -4.38 -14.24 -10.54
CA PRO A 335 -4.41 -13.10 -11.44
C PRO A 335 -3.05 -12.87 -12.09
N GLU A 336 -3.02 -12.05 -13.13
CA GLU A 336 -1.77 -11.55 -13.67
C GLU A 336 -0.92 -10.89 -12.57
N LYS A 337 0.38 -11.20 -12.54
CA LYS A 337 1.30 -10.66 -11.54
C LYS A 337 1.29 -9.12 -11.58
N PRO A 338 1.16 -8.40 -10.44
CA PRO A 338 1.03 -6.95 -10.41
C PRO A 338 2.14 -6.20 -11.15
N SER A 339 3.40 -6.60 -10.98
CA SER A 339 4.53 -5.99 -11.70
C SER A 339 4.46 -6.21 -13.22
N THR A 340 3.99 -7.36 -13.67
CA THR A 340 3.79 -7.67 -15.10
C THR A 340 2.64 -6.84 -15.66
N ARG A 341 1.49 -6.83 -14.97
CA ARG A 341 0.32 -6.02 -15.32
C ARG A 341 0.68 -4.55 -15.44
N ARG A 342 1.42 -4.02 -14.47
CA ARG A 342 1.87 -2.63 -14.45
C ARG A 342 2.69 -2.29 -15.70
N LYS A 343 3.70 -3.12 -16.02
CA LYS A 343 4.54 -2.92 -17.21
C LYS A 343 3.73 -3.00 -18.51
N ARG A 344 2.79 -3.96 -18.61
CA ARG A 344 1.89 -4.10 -19.75
C ARG A 344 1.03 -2.86 -19.93
N LEU A 345 0.29 -2.45 -18.91
CA LEU A 345 -0.60 -1.30 -18.96
C LEU A 345 0.15 0.01 -19.20
N GLN A 346 1.35 0.15 -18.64
CA GLN A 346 2.20 1.30 -18.86
C GLN A 346 2.61 1.43 -20.34
N ALA A 347 2.95 0.32 -20.98
CA ALA A 347 3.29 0.29 -22.40
C ALA A 347 2.04 0.49 -23.29
N GLU A 348 0.93 -0.18 -23.00
CA GLU A 348 -0.32 -0.09 -23.75
C GLU A 348 -0.93 1.32 -23.71
N TRP A 349 -0.89 1.97 -22.55
CA TRP A 349 -1.48 3.30 -22.37
C TRP A 349 -0.49 4.45 -22.57
N ASN A 350 0.78 4.14 -22.84
CA ASN A 350 1.87 5.12 -22.94
C ASN A 350 1.92 6.07 -21.72
N VAL A 351 1.94 5.48 -20.52
CA VAL A 351 1.88 6.22 -19.23
C VAL A 351 3.28 6.42 -18.67
N PRO A 352 3.63 7.66 -18.26
CA PRO A 352 4.87 7.90 -17.52
C PRO A 352 4.87 7.22 -16.14
N ASP A 353 6.04 6.78 -15.65
CA ASP A 353 6.22 6.10 -14.35
C ASP A 353 5.55 6.85 -13.19
N LYS A 354 5.68 8.17 -13.17
CA LYS A 354 5.09 9.02 -12.13
C LYS A 354 3.56 8.93 -12.09
N GLU A 355 2.93 8.89 -13.26
CA GLU A 355 1.47 8.80 -13.36
C GLU A 355 1.00 7.39 -13.03
N MET A 356 1.72 6.35 -13.49
CA MET A 356 1.43 4.96 -13.11
C MET A 356 1.53 4.78 -11.59
N THR A 357 2.55 5.33 -10.96
CA THR A 357 2.69 5.33 -9.50
C THR A 357 1.53 6.04 -8.81
N ALA A 358 1.04 7.15 -9.37
CA ALA A 358 -0.12 7.85 -8.82
C ALA A 358 -1.39 7.02 -8.89
N LEU A 359 -1.64 6.32 -10.02
CA LEU A 359 -2.77 5.40 -10.17
C LEU A 359 -2.75 4.25 -9.16
N ILE A 360 -1.57 3.66 -8.94
CA ILE A 360 -1.39 2.57 -7.98
C ILE A 360 -1.62 3.05 -6.54
N ASN A 361 -1.02 4.20 -6.17
CA ASN A 361 -1.15 4.75 -4.82
C ASN A 361 -2.58 5.21 -4.50
N ALA A 362 -3.33 5.64 -5.51
CA ALA A 362 -4.73 6.01 -5.39
C ALA A 362 -5.70 4.82 -5.52
N GLU A 363 -5.18 3.60 -5.73
CA GLU A 363 -5.97 2.36 -5.91
C GLU A 363 -6.96 2.41 -7.09
N LEU A 364 -6.63 3.18 -8.13
CA LEU A 364 -7.50 3.45 -9.29
C LEU A 364 -7.16 2.61 -10.52
N LEU A 365 -6.14 1.75 -10.46
CA LEU A 365 -5.67 1.02 -11.65
C LEU A 365 -6.75 0.12 -12.25
N ASP A 366 -7.52 -0.57 -11.39
CA ASP A 366 -8.58 -1.49 -11.82
C ASP A 366 -9.71 -0.75 -12.54
N VAL A 367 -10.21 0.33 -11.97
CA VAL A 367 -11.33 1.10 -12.55
C VAL A 367 -10.92 1.86 -13.79
N VAL A 368 -9.66 2.28 -13.89
CA VAL A 368 -9.11 2.89 -15.12
C VAL A 368 -9.02 1.85 -16.24
N GLU A 369 -8.48 0.65 -15.96
CA GLU A 369 -8.40 -0.44 -16.93
C GLU A 369 -9.81 -0.84 -17.40
N GLU A 370 -10.78 -0.98 -16.49
CA GLU A 370 -12.17 -1.27 -16.82
C GLU A 370 -12.80 -0.17 -17.68
N THR A 371 -12.59 1.10 -17.34
CA THR A 371 -13.11 2.25 -18.11
C THR A 371 -12.55 2.26 -19.53
N ILE A 372 -11.26 1.95 -19.69
CA ILE A 372 -10.61 1.83 -21.00
C ILE A 372 -11.14 0.62 -21.79
N ALA A 373 -11.33 -0.52 -21.13
CA ALA A 373 -11.91 -1.71 -21.75
C ALA A 373 -13.35 -1.47 -22.28
N LEU A 374 -14.07 -0.53 -21.67
CA LEU A 374 -15.40 -0.08 -22.12
C LEU A 374 -15.34 0.97 -23.26
N GLY A 375 -14.14 1.26 -23.78
CA GLY A 375 -13.95 2.08 -24.97
C GLY A 375 -13.51 3.53 -24.70
N ALA A 376 -13.22 3.90 -23.46
CA ALA A 376 -12.69 5.23 -23.18
C ALA A 376 -11.23 5.39 -23.64
N GLU A 377 -10.88 6.60 -24.10
CA GLU A 377 -9.50 6.93 -24.45
C GLU A 377 -8.62 6.92 -23.16
N PRO A 378 -7.45 6.24 -23.17
CA PRO A 378 -6.64 6.02 -21.98
C PRO A 378 -6.27 7.29 -21.22
N THR A 379 -5.83 8.36 -21.90
CA THR A 379 -5.43 9.61 -21.25
C THR A 379 -6.62 10.29 -20.58
N ARG A 380 -7.80 10.27 -21.21
CA ARG A 380 -9.02 10.85 -20.64
C ARG A 380 -9.50 10.06 -19.43
N ALA A 381 -9.52 8.72 -19.52
CA ALA A 381 -9.92 7.86 -18.40
C ALA A 381 -9.05 8.16 -17.15
N ARG A 382 -7.74 8.16 -17.30
CA ARG A 382 -6.79 8.48 -16.21
C ARG A 382 -7.00 9.89 -15.65
N THR A 383 -7.13 10.89 -16.54
CA THR A 383 -7.32 12.28 -16.13
C THR A 383 -8.61 12.48 -15.33
N TRP A 384 -9.69 11.81 -15.73
CA TRP A 384 -10.95 11.89 -15.01
C TRP A 384 -10.89 11.20 -13.65
N TRP A 385 -10.36 9.98 -13.58
CA TRP A 385 -10.24 9.25 -12.32
C TRP A 385 -9.29 9.92 -11.33
N LEU A 386 -8.06 10.28 -11.76
CA LEU A 386 -7.07 10.95 -10.89
C LEU A 386 -7.43 12.40 -10.55
N GLY A 387 -8.18 13.07 -11.41
CA GLY A 387 -8.55 14.46 -11.25
C GLY A 387 -9.92 14.65 -10.63
N GLU A 388 -10.95 14.77 -11.46
CA GLU A 388 -12.29 15.20 -11.03
C GLU A 388 -12.95 14.23 -10.05
N ILE A 389 -12.88 12.91 -10.34
CA ILE A 389 -13.53 11.91 -9.47
C ILE A 389 -12.84 11.83 -8.11
N SER A 390 -11.49 11.79 -8.07
CA SER A 390 -10.74 11.82 -6.81
C SER A 390 -10.96 13.10 -6.01
N ARG A 391 -11.07 14.26 -6.67
CA ARG A 391 -11.40 15.53 -6.02
C ARG A 391 -12.76 15.46 -5.33
N LEU A 392 -13.79 14.99 -6.04
CA LEU A 392 -15.15 14.85 -5.50
C LEU A 392 -15.22 13.82 -4.37
N ALA A 393 -14.45 12.73 -4.48
CA ALA A 393 -14.34 11.71 -3.44
C ALA A 393 -13.73 12.27 -2.15
N ASN A 394 -12.65 13.04 -2.27
CA ASN A 394 -12.02 13.70 -1.13
C ASN A 394 -12.97 14.72 -0.48
N GLU A 395 -13.73 15.49 -1.26
CA GLU A 395 -14.71 16.45 -0.72
C GLU A 395 -15.86 15.78 0.04
N LYS A 396 -16.21 14.55 -0.34
CA LYS A 396 -17.28 13.76 0.29
C LYS A 396 -16.76 12.76 1.32
N GLU A 397 -15.43 12.65 1.50
CA GLU A 397 -14.75 11.70 2.39
C GLU A 397 -15.15 10.23 2.10
N VAL A 398 -15.20 9.86 0.81
CA VAL A 398 -15.55 8.51 0.34
C VAL A 398 -14.55 8.01 -0.69
N GLU A 399 -14.57 6.70 -0.97
CA GLU A 399 -13.74 6.11 -2.02
C GLU A 399 -14.20 6.57 -3.42
N PRO A 400 -13.27 6.90 -4.35
CA PRO A 400 -13.62 7.31 -5.72
C PRO A 400 -14.53 6.33 -6.45
N THR A 401 -14.30 5.04 -6.25
CA THR A 401 -15.05 3.94 -6.87
C THR A 401 -16.51 3.84 -6.41
N SER A 402 -16.84 4.45 -5.26
CA SER A 402 -18.22 4.51 -4.75
C SER A 402 -19.08 5.59 -5.40
N LEU A 403 -18.45 6.60 -6.03
CA LEU A 403 -19.13 7.76 -6.59
C LEU A 403 -19.76 7.50 -7.95
N ILE A 404 -19.04 6.81 -8.83
CA ILE A 404 -19.47 6.57 -10.22
C ILE A 404 -18.90 5.23 -10.71
N SER A 405 -19.67 4.51 -11.52
CA SER A 405 -19.18 3.29 -12.15
C SER A 405 -18.29 3.57 -13.35
N SER A 406 -17.36 2.65 -13.66
CA SER A 406 -16.53 2.69 -14.86
C SER A 406 -17.36 2.82 -16.13
N ALA A 407 -18.53 2.18 -16.19
CA ALA A 407 -19.46 2.24 -17.33
C ALA A 407 -20.01 3.65 -17.55
N ASN A 408 -20.51 4.30 -16.49
CA ASN A 408 -21.04 5.66 -16.59
C ASN A 408 -19.95 6.65 -16.99
N LEU A 409 -18.73 6.50 -16.45
CA LEU A 409 -17.62 7.36 -16.80
C LEU A 409 -17.14 7.14 -18.25
N ALA A 410 -17.11 5.89 -18.73
CA ALA A 410 -16.78 5.56 -20.12
C ALA A 410 -17.80 6.18 -21.09
N GLU A 411 -19.11 6.11 -20.78
CA GLU A 411 -20.16 6.76 -21.58
C GLU A 411 -19.96 8.28 -21.65
N ILE A 412 -19.70 8.94 -20.51
CA ILE A 412 -19.43 10.38 -20.47
C ILE A 412 -18.19 10.75 -21.32
N ILE A 413 -17.11 9.96 -21.22
CA ILE A 413 -15.90 10.18 -22.01
C ILE A 413 -16.19 10.01 -23.51
N ALA A 414 -16.99 9.03 -23.88
CA ALA A 414 -17.41 8.83 -25.27
C ALA A 414 -18.23 10.02 -25.82
N LEU A 415 -19.14 10.59 -25.00
CA LEU A 415 -19.91 11.77 -25.37
C LEU A 415 -19.05 13.04 -25.51
N ILE A 416 -17.94 13.13 -24.73
CA ILE A 416 -16.95 14.20 -24.94
C ILE A 416 -16.19 13.98 -26.25
N ALA A 417 -15.80 12.74 -26.55
CA ALA A 417 -15.07 12.40 -27.75
C ALA A 417 -15.89 12.61 -29.03
N SER A 418 -17.21 12.37 -29.00
CA SER A 418 -18.13 12.63 -30.10
C SER A 418 -18.46 14.13 -30.28
N GLY A 419 -18.11 14.97 -29.31
CA GLY A 419 -18.47 16.40 -29.31
C GLY A 419 -19.90 16.70 -28.82
N GLU A 420 -20.63 15.73 -28.31
CA GLU A 420 -21.96 15.90 -27.73
C GLU A 420 -21.92 16.58 -26.35
N LEU A 421 -20.80 16.47 -25.65
CA LEU A 421 -20.52 17.18 -24.40
C LEU A 421 -19.20 17.93 -24.46
N THR A 422 -19.16 19.09 -23.83
CA THR A 422 -17.90 19.75 -23.46
C THR A 422 -17.43 19.21 -22.10
N ASP A 423 -16.13 19.35 -21.74
CA ASP A 423 -15.62 18.96 -20.43
C ASP A 423 -16.40 19.61 -19.26
N LYS A 424 -16.91 20.85 -19.47
CA LYS A 424 -17.72 21.54 -18.47
C LYS A 424 -19.10 20.94 -18.31
N LEU A 425 -19.77 20.57 -19.40
CA LEU A 425 -21.05 19.88 -19.35
C LEU A 425 -20.90 18.47 -18.77
N ALA A 426 -19.83 17.79 -19.13
CA ALA A 426 -19.49 16.46 -18.60
C ALA A 426 -19.37 16.46 -17.06
N ARG A 427 -18.74 17.48 -16.46
CA ARG A 427 -18.70 17.63 -15.00
C ARG A 427 -20.07 17.77 -14.39
N GLN A 428 -21.01 18.46 -15.05
CA GLN A 428 -22.39 18.56 -14.58
C GLN A 428 -23.12 17.22 -14.70
N VAL A 429 -22.80 16.44 -15.73
CA VAL A 429 -23.35 15.06 -15.86
C VAL A 429 -22.82 14.17 -14.74
N VAL A 430 -21.49 14.20 -14.48
CA VAL A 430 -20.87 13.45 -13.37
C VAL A 430 -21.53 13.83 -12.03
N GLU A 431 -21.69 15.13 -11.77
CA GLU A 431 -22.37 15.62 -10.56
C GLU A 431 -23.80 15.08 -10.44
N GLY A 432 -24.59 15.09 -11.53
CA GLY A 432 -25.95 14.56 -11.53
C GLY A 432 -26.00 13.06 -11.27
N VAL A 433 -25.09 12.28 -11.90
CA VAL A 433 -24.97 10.83 -11.65
C VAL A 433 -24.64 10.55 -10.19
N ILE A 434 -23.67 11.26 -9.62
CA ILE A 434 -23.27 11.14 -8.20
C ILE A 434 -24.40 11.52 -7.24
N ASN A 435 -25.26 12.46 -7.62
CA ASN A 435 -26.42 12.87 -6.84
C ASN A 435 -27.64 11.93 -7.03
N GLY A 436 -27.50 10.84 -7.79
CA GLY A 436 -28.57 9.86 -8.00
C GLY A 436 -29.65 10.29 -8.97
N GLU A 437 -29.39 11.24 -9.86
CA GLU A 437 -30.37 11.73 -10.86
C GLU A 437 -30.63 10.72 -11.98
N GLY A 438 -29.83 9.67 -12.10
CA GLY A 438 -29.96 8.59 -13.06
C GLY A 438 -28.65 8.32 -13.83
N SER A 439 -28.77 7.66 -14.98
CA SER A 439 -27.66 7.43 -15.92
C SER A 439 -27.17 8.74 -16.54
N PRO A 440 -25.99 8.77 -17.20
CA PRO A 440 -25.53 9.94 -17.93
C PRO A 440 -26.58 10.48 -18.91
N ALA A 441 -27.25 9.61 -19.65
CA ALA A 441 -28.31 9.99 -20.59
C ALA A 441 -29.52 10.64 -19.87
N ASP A 442 -29.92 10.10 -18.70
CA ASP A 442 -31.02 10.68 -17.91
C ASP A 442 -30.67 12.09 -17.40
N VAL A 443 -29.46 12.28 -16.90
CA VAL A 443 -28.99 13.60 -16.42
C VAL A 443 -28.95 14.61 -17.56
N ILE A 444 -28.43 14.22 -18.72
CA ILE A 444 -28.40 15.07 -19.92
C ILE A 444 -29.81 15.51 -20.31
N ALA A 445 -30.75 14.56 -20.34
CA ALA A 445 -32.16 14.86 -20.67
C ALA A 445 -32.83 15.77 -19.66
N LYS A 446 -32.66 15.49 -18.35
CA LYS A 446 -33.28 16.26 -17.26
C LYS A 446 -32.76 17.69 -17.18
N ARG A 447 -31.43 17.85 -17.30
CA ARG A 447 -30.75 19.15 -17.17
C ARG A 447 -30.68 19.93 -18.50
N GLY A 448 -31.08 19.31 -19.63
CA GLY A 448 -31.02 19.92 -20.96
C GLY A 448 -29.60 20.25 -21.41
N LEU A 449 -28.64 19.39 -21.04
CA LEU A 449 -27.21 19.60 -21.31
C LEU A 449 -26.91 19.26 -22.76
N LYS A 450 -26.80 20.25 -23.61
CA LYS A 450 -26.44 20.11 -25.03
C LYS A 450 -25.37 21.12 -25.41
N VAL A 451 -24.46 20.69 -26.27
CA VAL A 451 -23.48 21.60 -26.87
C VAL A 451 -24.18 22.57 -27.81
N VAL A 452 -23.93 23.85 -27.63
CA VAL A 452 -24.40 24.88 -28.53
C VAL A 452 -23.45 24.93 -29.73
N SER A 453 -23.90 24.34 -30.84
CA SER A 453 -23.16 24.28 -32.13
C SER A 453 -23.82 25.09 -33.26
N ASP A 454 -24.96 25.71 -33.00
CA ASP A 454 -25.65 26.55 -33.97
C ASP A 454 -24.88 27.85 -34.22
N ASP A 455 -24.47 28.06 -35.47
CA ASP A 455 -23.64 29.19 -35.88
C ASP A 455 -24.28 30.53 -35.56
N SER A 456 -25.62 30.66 -35.67
CA SER A 456 -26.32 31.87 -35.36
C SER A 456 -26.30 32.21 -33.86
N ALA A 457 -26.50 31.22 -32.99
CA ALA A 457 -26.44 31.37 -31.55
C ALA A 457 -25.00 31.71 -31.07
N LEU A 458 -24.00 31.05 -31.65
CA LEU A 458 -22.61 31.34 -31.37
C LEU A 458 -22.17 32.71 -31.85
N MET A 459 -22.65 33.18 -33.02
CA MET A 459 -22.33 34.52 -33.54
C MET A 459 -22.86 35.63 -32.63
N VAL A 460 -24.07 35.49 -32.08
CA VAL A 460 -24.62 36.47 -31.13
C VAL A 460 -23.71 36.61 -29.90
N ALA A 461 -23.23 35.47 -29.35
CA ALA A 461 -22.33 35.48 -28.21
C ALA A 461 -20.92 36.04 -28.56
N ILE A 462 -20.42 35.75 -29.76
CA ILE A 462 -19.15 36.28 -30.28
C ILE A 462 -19.23 37.80 -30.45
N GLU A 463 -20.27 38.34 -31.06
CA GLU A 463 -20.48 39.78 -31.24
C GLU A 463 -20.59 40.51 -29.90
N ALA A 464 -21.30 39.93 -28.92
CA ALA A 464 -21.38 40.44 -27.58
C ALA A 464 -19.98 40.47 -26.88
N ALA A 465 -19.18 39.43 -27.06
CA ALA A 465 -17.83 39.37 -26.51
C ALA A 465 -16.88 40.38 -27.15
N ILE A 466 -17.00 40.60 -28.48
CA ILE A 466 -16.25 41.59 -29.23
C ILE A 466 -16.63 43.00 -28.75
N ALA A 467 -17.93 43.28 -28.59
CA ALA A 467 -18.41 44.57 -28.10
C ALA A 467 -17.96 44.89 -26.67
N ALA A 468 -17.84 43.85 -25.82
CA ALA A 468 -17.37 43.97 -24.45
C ALA A 468 -15.84 44.18 -24.34
N GLN A 469 -15.07 43.77 -25.36
CA GLN A 469 -13.60 43.81 -25.35
C GLN A 469 -13.06 44.34 -26.71
N PRO A 470 -13.36 45.59 -27.12
CA PRO A 470 -13.01 46.12 -28.43
C PRO A 470 -11.50 46.15 -28.68
N ASP A 471 -10.70 46.52 -27.69
CA ASP A 471 -9.23 46.57 -27.80
C ASP A 471 -8.63 45.19 -28.08
N THR A 472 -9.20 44.13 -27.51
CA THR A 472 -8.77 42.75 -27.76
C THR A 472 -9.11 42.33 -29.20
N ALA A 473 -10.28 42.70 -29.70
CA ALA A 473 -10.70 42.46 -31.08
C ALA A 473 -9.81 43.17 -32.08
N GLU A 474 -9.41 44.42 -31.83
CA GLU A 474 -8.47 45.16 -32.67
C GLU A 474 -7.07 44.53 -32.71
N ARG A 475 -6.58 44.07 -31.59
CA ARG A 475 -5.30 43.34 -31.51
C ARG A 475 -5.34 42.04 -32.38
N ILE A 476 -6.47 41.35 -32.39
CA ILE A 476 -6.65 40.17 -33.23
C ILE A 476 -6.70 40.55 -34.71
N ARG A 477 -7.44 41.60 -35.08
CA ARG A 477 -7.46 42.17 -36.45
C ARG A 477 -6.06 42.59 -36.90
N GLY A 478 -5.22 43.07 -35.98
CA GLY A 478 -3.82 43.40 -36.22
C GLY A 478 -2.87 42.21 -36.27
N GLY A 479 -3.39 40.97 -36.30
CA GLY A 479 -2.60 39.73 -36.46
C GLY A 479 -2.16 39.06 -35.16
N ASN A 480 -2.54 39.55 -33.99
CA ASN A 480 -2.25 38.89 -32.73
C ASN A 480 -3.28 37.78 -32.41
N ILE A 481 -3.20 36.70 -33.17
CA ILE A 481 -4.12 35.52 -33.01
C ILE A 481 -4.14 34.94 -31.60
N PRO A 482 -3.03 34.86 -30.82
CA PRO A 482 -3.07 34.37 -29.44
C PRO A 482 -4.05 35.14 -28.54
N ALA A 483 -4.32 36.41 -28.81
CA ALA A 483 -5.28 37.22 -28.05
C ALA A 483 -6.75 36.74 -28.17
N ALA A 484 -7.07 35.89 -29.16
CA ALA A 484 -8.39 35.27 -29.35
C ALA A 484 -8.84 34.45 -28.12
N GLY A 485 -7.91 33.91 -27.34
CA GLY A 485 -8.22 33.17 -26.12
C GLY A 485 -9.08 33.95 -25.10
N ALA A 486 -8.89 35.26 -25.00
CA ALA A 486 -9.67 36.09 -24.09
C ALA A 486 -11.15 36.22 -24.54
N LEU A 487 -11.39 36.44 -25.84
CA LEU A 487 -12.75 36.50 -26.40
C LEU A 487 -13.43 35.15 -26.40
N ILE A 488 -12.71 34.06 -26.71
CA ILE A 488 -13.23 32.69 -26.61
C ILE A 488 -13.65 32.42 -25.16
N GLY A 489 -12.83 32.78 -24.18
CA GLY A 489 -13.16 32.62 -22.75
C GLY A 489 -14.42 33.41 -22.36
N ALA A 490 -14.64 34.61 -22.91
CA ALA A 490 -15.85 35.38 -22.69
C ALA A 490 -17.09 34.70 -23.29
N VAL A 491 -17.01 34.16 -24.51
CA VAL A 491 -18.10 33.42 -25.15
C VAL A 491 -18.40 32.13 -24.37
N MET A 492 -17.36 31.37 -23.96
CA MET A 492 -17.53 30.19 -23.13
C MET A 492 -18.21 30.49 -21.79
N LYS A 493 -17.90 31.63 -21.18
CA LYS A 493 -18.56 32.11 -19.96
C LYS A 493 -20.03 32.45 -20.22
N ALA A 494 -20.32 33.19 -21.26
CA ALA A 494 -21.67 33.62 -21.64
C ALA A 494 -22.59 32.44 -21.99
N THR A 495 -22.06 31.41 -22.63
CA THR A 495 -22.80 30.18 -22.98
C THR A 495 -22.82 29.13 -21.87
N GLY A 496 -22.38 29.49 -20.65
CA GLY A 496 -22.31 28.54 -19.51
C GLY A 496 -21.30 27.40 -19.71
N GLY A 497 -20.45 27.46 -20.76
CA GLY A 497 -19.51 26.42 -21.16
C GLY A 497 -20.10 25.37 -22.10
N ALA A 498 -21.30 25.62 -22.63
CA ALA A 498 -21.97 24.75 -23.58
C ALA A 498 -21.52 24.97 -25.05
N ALA A 499 -20.78 26.06 -25.36
CA ALA A 499 -20.28 26.29 -26.71
C ALA A 499 -19.07 25.38 -27.03
N ASP A 500 -18.96 24.98 -28.30
CA ASP A 500 -17.75 24.34 -28.84
C ASP A 500 -16.65 25.40 -29.00
N ALA A 501 -15.59 25.30 -28.21
CA ALA A 501 -14.48 26.26 -28.23
C ALA A 501 -13.72 26.29 -29.56
N ALA A 502 -13.62 25.18 -30.28
CA ALA A 502 -12.95 25.11 -31.59
C ALA A 502 -13.79 25.84 -32.64
N LYS A 503 -15.10 25.60 -32.63
CA LYS A 503 -16.04 26.28 -33.53
C LYS A 503 -16.17 27.76 -33.20
N VAL A 504 -16.21 28.15 -31.92
CA VAL A 504 -16.15 29.55 -31.48
C VAL A 504 -14.89 30.23 -32.03
N ARG A 505 -13.74 29.57 -31.94
CA ARG A 505 -12.48 30.11 -32.45
C ARG A 505 -12.52 30.30 -33.98
N GLU A 506 -13.02 29.32 -34.70
CA GLU A 506 -13.17 29.39 -36.18
C GLU A 506 -14.05 30.56 -36.57
N LEU A 507 -15.26 30.66 -36.01
CA LEU A 507 -16.23 31.72 -36.32
C LEU A 507 -15.68 33.10 -35.92
N LEU A 508 -15.04 33.22 -34.75
CA LEU A 508 -14.43 34.46 -34.26
C LEU A 508 -13.32 34.94 -35.20
N LEU A 509 -12.40 34.08 -35.60
CA LEU A 509 -11.30 34.44 -36.52
C LEU A 509 -11.84 34.81 -37.91
N LYS A 510 -12.81 34.07 -38.42
CA LYS A 510 -13.49 34.39 -39.67
C LYS A 510 -14.17 35.75 -39.63
N HIS A 511 -14.89 36.03 -38.52
CA HIS A 511 -15.59 37.31 -38.34
C HIS A 511 -14.61 38.51 -38.20
N LEU A 512 -13.42 38.31 -37.64
CA LEU A 512 -12.38 39.32 -37.48
C LEU A 512 -11.42 39.40 -38.71
N GLY A 513 -11.66 38.60 -39.78
CA GLY A 513 -10.86 38.65 -41.01
C GLY A 513 -9.47 38.01 -40.86
N GLN A 514 -9.29 37.04 -39.98
CA GLN A 514 -8.03 36.36 -39.69
C GLN A 514 -8.08 34.85 -40.03
N ALA A 515 -9.08 34.39 -40.77
CA ALA A 515 -9.24 33.01 -41.25
C ALA A 515 -8.64 32.79 -42.63
#